data_935f9ed3d103660da185f553373bf275
#
_entry.id   935f9ed3d103660da185f553373bf275
#
_cell.length_a   1.000
_cell.length_b   1.000
_cell.length_c   1.000
_cell.angle_alpha   90.00
_cell.angle_beta   90.00
_cell.angle_gamma   90.00
#
_symmetry.space_group_name_H-M   'P 1'
#
loop_
_entity.id
_entity.type
_entity.pdbx_description
1 polymer ?
#
loop_
_entity_poly.entity_id
_entity_poly.type
_entity_poly.pdbx_seq_one_letter_code
_entity_poly.pdbx_strand_id
1 'polypeptide(L)'
;MENKFEHLRIDCRKELPGDWKDYPTLSDYEVVPVYREGPYIMDALIGRQDGRWVAGIRFKSGISGHSFNPGRKWGEFASRVNALLWALGWMLTREEVTGAARHAVLVRINDIRQLKLF
;
A
#
# COMPACT_ATOMS: atom_id res chain seq x y z
N MET A 1 -10.25 -14.56 12.61
CA MET A 1 -10.71 -13.15 12.75
C MET A 1 -10.88 -12.54 11.38
N GLU A 2 -11.96 -11.90 11.14
CA GLU A 2 -12.22 -11.25 9.87
C GLU A 2 -11.35 -10.01 9.69
N ASN A 3 -10.73 -9.89 8.53
CA ASN A 3 -9.95 -8.71 8.20
C ASN A 3 -10.89 -7.60 7.70
N LYS A 4 -11.13 -6.60 8.53
CA LYS A 4 -12.06 -5.53 8.18
C LYS A 4 -11.64 -4.65 7.00
N PHE A 5 -10.39 -4.83 6.53
CA PHE A 5 -9.88 -4.10 5.37
C PHE A 5 -9.76 -4.98 4.12
N GLU A 6 -10.24 -6.21 4.20
CA GLU A 6 -10.15 -7.14 3.08
C GLU A 6 -10.87 -6.61 1.84
N HIS A 7 -11.98 -5.93 2.03
CA HIS A 7 -12.72 -5.34 0.92
C HIS A 7 -11.93 -4.29 0.15
N LEU A 8 -10.96 -3.64 0.79
CA LEU A 8 -10.11 -2.65 0.10
C LEU A 8 -9.18 -3.31 -0.91
N ARG A 9 -8.83 -4.59 -0.70
CA ARG A 9 -8.00 -5.37 -1.62
C ARG A 9 -8.81 -6.08 -2.67
N ILE A 10 -9.91 -6.68 -2.26
CA ILE A 10 -10.76 -7.49 -3.16
C ILE A 10 -11.31 -6.65 -4.30
N ASP A 11 -11.77 -5.44 -3.99
CA ASP A 11 -12.45 -4.60 -4.97
C ASP A 11 -11.52 -3.94 -5.98
N CYS A 12 -10.21 -3.96 -5.73
CA CYS A 12 -9.29 -3.18 -6.56
C CYS A 12 -8.06 -3.96 -7.03
N ARG A 13 -7.88 -5.19 -6.59
CA ARG A 13 -6.73 -6.00 -6.99
C ARG A 13 -7.14 -7.10 -7.95
N LYS A 14 -6.37 -7.25 -9.03
CA LYS A 14 -6.51 -8.35 -9.98
C LYS A 14 -5.33 -9.29 -9.85
N GLU A 15 -5.59 -10.59 -9.87
CA GLU A 15 -4.52 -11.56 -9.88
C GLU A 15 -3.88 -11.63 -11.26
N LEU A 16 -2.58 -11.84 -11.28
CA LEU A 16 -1.83 -11.95 -12.52
C LEU A 16 -1.69 -13.42 -12.92
N PRO A 17 -1.77 -13.74 -14.21
CA PRO A 17 -1.55 -15.10 -14.68
C PRO A 17 -0.06 -15.47 -14.64
N GLY A 18 0.22 -16.76 -14.53
CA GLY A 18 1.58 -17.27 -14.59
C GLY A 18 2.39 -17.07 -13.31
N ASP A 19 3.70 -17.16 -13.44
CA ASP A 19 4.61 -17.02 -12.29
C ASP A 19 4.89 -15.54 -12.02
N TRP A 20 4.18 -14.98 -11.06
CA TRP A 20 4.32 -13.59 -10.69
C TRP A 20 5.72 -13.21 -10.19
N LYS A 21 6.52 -14.19 -9.77
CA LYS A 21 7.89 -13.94 -9.28
C LYS A 21 8.79 -13.36 -10.36
N ASP A 22 8.50 -13.65 -11.61
CA ASP A 22 9.31 -13.19 -12.74
C ASP A 22 8.90 -11.81 -13.25
N TYR A 23 7.84 -11.23 -12.69
CA TYR A 23 7.39 -9.90 -13.11
C TYR A 23 8.28 -8.83 -12.48
N PRO A 24 8.78 -7.89 -13.30
CA PRO A 24 9.64 -6.82 -12.77
C PRO A 24 8.86 -5.83 -11.92
N THR A 25 9.58 -5.14 -11.05
CA THR A 25 9.04 -4.02 -10.29
C THR A 25 9.56 -2.71 -10.86
N LEU A 26 8.88 -1.61 -10.52
CA LEU A 26 9.28 -0.29 -11.00
C LEU A 26 10.47 0.24 -10.22
N SER A 27 11.35 0.96 -10.91
CA SER A 27 12.43 1.71 -10.27
C SER A 27 12.08 3.19 -10.11
N ASP A 28 11.04 3.65 -10.78
CA ASP A 28 10.56 5.03 -10.69
C ASP A 28 9.08 5.02 -10.30
N TYR A 29 8.75 5.76 -9.24
CA TYR A 29 7.42 5.73 -8.65
C TYR A 29 7.21 6.93 -7.73
N GLU A 30 5.96 7.24 -7.42
CA GLU A 30 5.59 8.28 -6.47
C GLU A 30 5.73 7.75 -5.05
N VAL A 31 6.31 8.55 -4.16
CA VAL A 31 6.40 8.22 -2.73
C VAL A 31 5.35 9.04 -2.00
N VAL A 32 4.45 8.36 -1.29
CA VAL A 32 3.41 8.99 -0.49
C VAL A 32 3.73 8.74 0.98
N PRO A 33 4.30 9.71 1.70
CA PRO A 33 4.61 9.53 3.11
C PRO A 33 3.34 9.37 3.93
N VAL A 34 3.31 8.36 4.80
CA VAL A 34 2.18 8.11 5.67
C VAL A 34 2.54 8.43 7.12
N TYR A 35 3.70 7.99 7.57
CA TYR A 35 4.15 8.24 8.92
C TYR A 35 5.67 8.20 8.98
N ARG A 36 6.26 9.25 9.52
CA ARG A 36 7.70 9.35 9.70
C ARG A 36 7.97 9.99 11.04
N GLU A 37 8.49 9.21 11.97
CA GLU A 37 8.88 9.73 13.28
C GLU A 37 9.92 8.83 13.89
N GLY A 38 11.07 9.42 14.25
CA GLY A 38 12.19 8.68 14.81
C GLY A 38 12.65 7.59 13.85
N PRO A 39 12.74 6.34 14.33
CA PRO A 39 13.16 5.22 13.48
C PRO A 39 12.07 4.70 12.57
N TYR A 40 10.84 5.22 12.67
CA TYR A 40 9.73 4.76 11.87
C TYR A 40 9.65 5.47 10.53
N ILE A 41 9.56 4.70 9.46
CA ILE A 41 9.28 5.21 8.12
C ILE A 41 8.21 4.32 7.52
N MET A 42 7.09 4.93 7.11
CA MET A 42 5.99 4.23 6.45
C MET A 42 5.57 5.04 5.25
N ASP A 43 5.94 4.57 4.07
CA ASP A 43 5.59 5.23 2.81
C ASP A 43 4.81 4.25 1.94
N ALA A 44 3.79 4.77 1.26
CA ALA A 44 3.14 4.04 0.17
C ALA A 44 3.87 4.43 -1.11
N LEU A 45 4.18 3.45 -1.95
CA LEU A 45 4.86 3.65 -3.21
C LEU A 45 3.86 3.35 -4.33
N ILE A 46 3.60 4.33 -5.18
CA ILE A 46 2.54 4.22 -6.19
C ILE A 46 3.14 4.48 -7.56
N GLY A 47 2.78 3.66 -8.53
CA GLY A 47 3.26 3.83 -9.89
C GLY A 47 2.31 3.27 -10.92
N ARG A 48 2.74 3.36 -12.18
CA ARG A 48 2.00 2.75 -13.30
C ARG A 48 2.96 1.86 -14.07
N GLN A 49 2.51 0.65 -14.34
CA GLN A 49 3.27 -0.34 -15.09
C GLN A 49 2.35 -0.86 -16.19
N ASP A 50 2.78 -0.69 -17.44
CA ASP A 50 1.99 -1.10 -18.61
C ASP A 50 0.57 -0.52 -18.58
N GLY A 51 0.45 0.73 -18.14
CA GLY A 51 -0.83 1.43 -18.08
C GLY A 51 -1.71 1.06 -16.88
N ARG A 52 -1.24 0.19 -16.00
CA ARG A 52 -1.97 -0.26 -14.82
C ARG A 52 -1.39 0.38 -13.57
N TRP A 53 -2.26 0.72 -12.61
CA TRP A 53 -1.81 1.23 -11.32
C TRP A 53 -1.28 0.08 -10.47
N VAL A 54 -0.14 0.31 -9.84
CA VAL A 54 0.53 -0.68 -8.98
C VAL A 54 1.02 0.00 -7.71
N ALA A 55 1.23 -0.80 -6.66
CA ALA A 55 1.64 -0.28 -5.37
C ALA A 55 2.79 -1.08 -4.77
N GLY A 56 3.53 -0.42 -3.91
CA GLY A 56 4.59 -1.00 -3.10
C GLY A 56 4.62 -0.33 -1.75
N ILE A 57 5.55 -0.76 -0.92
CA ILE A 57 5.65 -0.31 0.47
C ILE A 57 7.10 -0.06 0.83
N ARG A 58 7.33 1.01 1.59
CA ARG A 58 8.58 1.18 2.32
C ARG A 58 8.23 1.30 3.79
N PHE A 59 8.62 0.29 4.55
CA PHE A 59 8.29 0.21 5.97
C PHE A 59 9.54 -0.08 6.77
N LYS A 60 9.85 0.77 7.74
CA LYS A 60 10.94 0.56 8.68
C LYS A 60 10.47 0.88 10.09
N SER A 61 10.84 0.06 11.06
CA SER A 61 10.55 0.27 12.48
C SER A 61 11.79 -0.11 13.30
N GLY A 62 12.73 0.83 13.43
CA GLY A 62 13.98 0.57 14.12
C GLY A 62 14.87 -0.40 13.35
N ILE A 63 15.08 -1.60 13.90
CA ILE A 63 15.94 -2.63 13.30
C ILE A 63 15.19 -3.52 12.32
N SER A 64 13.89 -3.40 12.26
CA SER A 64 13.02 -4.25 11.43
C SER A 64 12.49 -3.45 10.25
N GLY A 65 12.20 -4.13 9.14
CA GLY A 65 11.63 -3.44 8.00
C GLY A 65 11.19 -4.37 6.88
N HIS A 66 10.30 -3.84 6.05
CA HIS A 66 9.81 -4.51 4.85
C HIS A 66 9.70 -3.47 3.75
N SER A 67 10.32 -3.73 2.60
CA SER A 67 10.24 -2.82 1.48
C SER A 67 10.13 -3.59 0.19
N PHE A 68 9.20 -3.19 -0.67
CA PHE A 68 9.10 -3.73 -2.01
C PHE A 68 8.59 -2.65 -2.95
N ASN A 69 9.19 -2.57 -4.11
CA ASN A 69 8.83 -1.59 -5.11
C ASN A 69 7.49 -1.92 -5.75
N PRO A 70 6.76 -0.91 -6.27
CA PRO A 70 5.51 -1.16 -6.98
C PRO A 70 5.70 -2.09 -8.16
N GLY A 71 4.76 -3.01 -8.36
CA GLY A 71 4.83 -3.93 -9.48
C GLY A 71 3.56 -4.75 -9.58
N ARG A 72 3.30 -5.23 -10.80
CA ARG A 72 2.10 -6.02 -11.08
C ARG A 72 2.08 -7.33 -10.30
N LYS A 73 3.26 -7.83 -9.89
CA LYS A 73 3.33 -9.06 -9.10
C LYS A 73 2.64 -8.94 -7.73
N TRP A 74 2.42 -7.72 -7.26
CA TRP A 74 1.68 -7.48 -6.01
C TRP A 74 0.20 -7.22 -6.27
N GLY A 75 -0.20 -7.12 -7.54
CA GLY A 75 -1.56 -6.87 -7.97
C GLY A 75 -1.67 -5.59 -8.79
N GLU A 76 -2.78 -5.49 -9.53
CA GLU A 76 -3.11 -4.32 -10.32
C GLU A 76 -4.35 -3.65 -9.75
N PHE A 77 -4.44 -2.33 -9.94
CA PHE A 77 -5.53 -1.55 -9.39
C PHE A 77 -6.15 -0.66 -10.48
N ALA A 78 -7.45 -0.38 -10.34
CA ALA A 78 -8.18 0.40 -11.32
C ALA A 78 -7.81 1.88 -11.29
N SER A 79 -7.31 2.37 -10.14
CA SER A 79 -6.99 3.79 -9.98
C SER A 79 -5.84 3.97 -9.00
N ARG A 80 -5.27 5.18 -9.01
CA ARG A 80 -4.25 5.57 -8.04
C ARG A 80 -4.79 5.46 -6.61
N VAL A 81 -6.02 5.87 -6.39
CA VAL A 81 -6.65 5.82 -5.07
C VAL A 81 -6.77 4.38 -4.58
N ASN A 82 -7.17 3.46 -5.45
CA ASN A 82 -7.28 2.06 -5.07
C ASN A 82 -5.92 1.45 -4.73
N ALA A 83 -4.88 1.80 -5.47
CA ALA A 83 -3.52 1.36 -5.16
C ALA A 83 -3.07 1.89 -3.81
N LEU A 84 -3.35 3.16 -3.52
CA LEU A 84 -3.01 3.77 -2.24
C LEU A 84 -3.77 3.11 -1.09
N LEU A 85 -5.05 2.84 -1.26
CA LEU A 85 -5.85 2.17 -0.23
C LEU A 85 -5.33 0.77 0.06
N TRP A 86 -4.89 0.04 -0.98
CA TRP A 86 -4.28 -1.27 -0.77
C TRP A 86 -3.01 -1.16 0.08
N ALA A 87 -2.15 -0.19 -0.24
CA ALA A 87 -0.91 0.01 0.50
C ALA A 87 -1.18 0.33 1.97
N LEU A 88 -2.15 1.22 2.23
CA LEU A 88 -2.55 1.58 3.58
C LEU A 88 -3.12 0.39 4.33
N GLY A 89 -3.96 -0.40 3.66
CA GLY A 89 -4.53 -1.62 4.25
C GLY A 89 -3.44 -2.64 4.58
N TRP A 90 -2.43 -2.77 3.71
CA TRP A 90 -1.30 -3.64 3.97
C TRP A 90 -0.57 -3.25 5.27
N MET A 91 -0.35 -1.94 5.46
CA MET A 91 0.29 -1.44 6.67
C MET A 91 -0.47 -1.87 7.93
N LEU A 92 -1.80 -1.87 7.88
CA LEU A 92 -2.62 -2.24 9.02
C LEU A 92 -2.56 -3.74 9.34
N THR A 93 -2.06 -4.56 8.42
CA THR A 93 -1.90 -5.99 8.69
C THR A 93 -0.62 -6.31 9.47
N ARG A 94 0.27 -5.32 9.65
CA ARG A 94 1.55 -5.52 10.34
C ARG A 94 1.40 -5.32 11.83
N GLU A 95 1.95 -6.26 12.60
CA GLU A 95 1.91 -6.20 14.07
C GLU A 95 2.64 -4.97 14.61
N GLU A 96 3.69 -4.54 13.91
CA GLU A 96 4.51 -3.42 14.33
C GLU A 96 3.79 -2.07 14.21
N VAL A 97 2.70 -2.02 13.43
CA VAL A 97 1.95 -0.78 13.21
C VAL A 97 0.94 -0.60 14.33
N THR A 98 1.33 0.14 15.36
CA THR A 98 0.52 0.38 16.56
C THR A 98 0.56 1.86 16.92
N GLY A 99 -0.26 2.27 17.88
CA GLY A 99 -0.24 3.63 18.44
C GLY A 99 -0.40 4.71 17.38
N ALA A 100 0.51 5.69 17.42
CA ALA A 100 0.47 6.85 16.52
C ALA A 100 0.61 6.44 15.05
N ALA A 101 1.43 5.43 14.76
CA ALA A 101 1.60 4.96 13.38
C ALA A 101 0.29 4.38 12.83
N ARG A 102 -0.38 3.57 13.63
CA ARG A 102 -1.68 3.00 13.25
C ARG A 102 -2.73 4.09 13.06
N HIS A 103 -2.73 5.05 13.97
CA HIS A 103 -3.65 6.19 13.90
C HIS A 103 -3.44 6.97 12.61
N ALA A 104 -2.19 7.22 12.23
CA ALA A 104 -1.87 7.94 11.00
C ALA A 104 -2.42 7.23 9.76
N VAL A 105 -2.30 5.90 9.71
CA VAL A 105 -2.84 5.11 8.60
C VAL A 105 -4.36 5.22 8.55
N LEU A 106 -5.01 5.07 9.70
CA LEU A 106 -6.48 5.14 9.78
C LEU A 106 -7.02 6.50 9.38
N VAL A 107 -6.36 7.57 9.79
CA VAL A 107 -6.73 8.93 9.41
C VAL A 107 -6.64 9.09 7.89
N ARG A 108 -5.56 8.62 7.30
CA ARG A 108 -5.37 8.73 5.85
C ARG A 108 -6.46 7.96 5.09
N ILE A 109 -6.78 6.75 5.53
CA ILE A 109 -7.84 5.96 4.91
C ILE A 109 -9.18 6.69 5.01
N ASN A 110 -9.48 7.22 6.18
CA ASN A 110 -10.73 7.93 6.41
C ASN A 110 -10.85 9.17 5.52
N ASP A 111 -9.77 9.95 5.40
CA ASP A 111 -9.75 11.13 4.55
C ASP A 111 -10.01 10.78 3.08
N ILE A 112 -9.38 9.72 2.59
CA ILE A 112 -9.58 9.27 1.21
C ILE A 112 -11.02 8.84 0.99
N ARG A 113 -11.60 8.10 1.92
CA ARG A 113 -12.97 7.61 1.82
C ARG A 113 -13.98 8.76 1.85
N GLN A 114 -13.73 9.78 2.65
CA GLN A 114 -14.60 10.96 2.68
C GLN A 114 -14.57 11.71 1.36
N LEU A 115 -13.39 11.85 0.75
CA LEU A 115 -13.27 12.51 -0.55
C LEU A 115 -14.01 11.76 -1.64
N LYS A 116 -14.11 10.44 -1.55
CA LYS A 116 -14.83 9.63 -2.53
C LYS A 116 -16.35 9.77 -2.43
N LEU A 117 -16.85 10.31 -1.34
CA LEU A 117 -18.29 10.51 -1.14
C LEU A 117 -18.79 11.81 -1.82
N PHE A 118 -17.88 12.64 -2.28
CA PHE A 118 -18.20 13.88 -2.96
C PHE A 118 -17.77 13.81 -4.44
#